data_e1542a02114d52f99bf7693f4711f9b1
#
_entry.id   e1542a02114d52f99bf7693f4711f9b1
#
_cell.length_a   1.000
_cell.length_b   1.000
_cell.length_c   1.000
_cell.angle_alpha   90.00
_cell.angle_beta   90.00
_cell.angle_gamma   90.00
#
_symmetry.space_group_name_H-M   'P 1'
#
loop_
_entity.id
_entity.type
_entity.pdbx_description
1 polymer ?
#
loop_
_entity_poly.entity_id
_entity_poly.type
_entity_poly.pdbx_seq_one_letter_code
_entity_poly.pdbx_strand_id
1 'polypeptide(L)'
;MINIAFGPVPSRRLGRSLGINNILCKFCSYDCIYCQAGRTINKTTERRAFYNPEDIFKSVEERINKLSNGKIDYLTFVADGEPTLDINLSKEVEILRDFDIPIAIITNSSLIWRDDVRNDLLNFDLVSFKVDSVNEKIWREINRPHKNLALDKILESMIAFRDNYKGKLITETMILGNINYTEDSIIKTAEFLKELNPDRCYLNIPIRPPSEKYIKFPKIEVITKILSIFNEIIGKNKVELLGKFEGNDFVFSENVEEDILAITSVHPLREDVIKELLNKANISLDIIEKMINEGKLIKLEYNGKIFYIKNMKSRNIY
;
A
#
# COMPACT_ATOMS: atom_id res chain seq x y z
N MET A 1 21.28 -8.58 4.76
CA MET A 1 19.97 -9.03 5.35
C MET A 1 18.84 -8.46 4.51
N ILE A 2 17.77 -9.19 4.31
CA ILE A 2 16.57 -8.68 3.60
C ILE A 2 15.77 -7.88 4.62
N ASN A 3 15.60 -6.57 4.40
CA ASN A 3 14.78 -5.73 5.27
C ASN A 3 13.30 -6.03 5.00
N ILE A 4 12.73 -6.94 5.80
CA ILE A 4 11.30 -7.29 5.76
C ILE A 4 10.49 -6.21 6.47
N ALA A 5 10.90 -5.80 7.67
CA ALA A 5 10.28 -4.71 8.42
C ALA A 5 10.93 -3.36 8.11
N PHE A 6 10.13 -2.31 7.99
CA PHE A 6 10.57 -0.95 7.67
C PHE A 6 9.72 0.12 8.33
N GLY A 7 10.24 1.32 8.45
CA GLY A 7 9.57 2.44 9.08
C GLY A 7 9.93 2.57 10.57
N PRO A 8 9.06 3.09 11.44
CA PRO A 8 7.64 3.42 11.16
C PRO A 8 7.46 4.54 10.15
N VAL A 9 6.39 4.42 9.37
CA VAL A 9 5.98 5.38 8.35
C VAL A 9 4.72 6.10 8.85
N PRO A 10 4.65 7.44 8.78
CA PRO A 10 3.44 8.15 9.14
C PRO A 10 2.33 7.83 8.13
N SER A 11 1.17 7.48 8.63
CA SER A 11 0.00 7.15 7.83
C SER A 11 -1.24 7.82 8.40
N ARG A 12 -2.01 8.52 7.56
CA ARG A 12 -3.28 9.13 7.98
C ARG A 12 -4.35 8.09 8.34
N ARG A 13 -4.23 6.88 7.81
CA ARG A 13 -5.15 5.77 8.06
C ARG A 13 -4.78 4.96 9.29
N LEU A 14 -3.48 4.80 9.53
CA LEU A 14 -2.90 3.83 10.46
C LEU A 14 -1.97 4.47 11.51
N GLY A 15 -1.90 5.82 11.58
CA GLY A 15 -0.99 6.48 12.51
C GLY A 15 0.48 6.18 12.22
N ARG A 16 1.26 5.84 13.24
CA ARG A 16 2.65 5.40 13.12
C ARG A 16 2.68 3.90 12.79
N SER A 17 2.82 3.60 11.52
CA SER A 17 2.74 2.25 10.97
C SER A 17 4.12 1.65 10.74
N LEU A 18 4.43 0.53 11.39
CA LEU A 18 5.58 -0.29 11.05
C LEU A 18 5.20 -1.20 9.88
N GLY A 19 5.83 -1.01 8.74
CA GLY A 19 5.54 -1.77 7.52
C GLY A 19 6.23 -3.13 7.51
N ILE A 20 5.54 -4.14 7.01
CA ILE A 20 6.03 -5.51 6.80
C ILE A 20 5.87 -5.84 5.32
N ASN A 21 7.00 -6.05 4.62
CA ASN A 21 7.02 -6.50 3.24
C ASN A 21 7.24 -8.01 3.21
N ASN A 22 6.18 -8.78 3.36
CA ASN A 22 6.20 -10.24 3.42
C ASN A 22 6.33 -10.93 2.04
N ILE A 23 6.49 -10.15 0.98
CA ILE A 23 6.54 -10.66 -0.41
C ILE A 23 7.90 -10.35 -1.03
N LEU A 24 8.41 -11.26 -1.85
CA LEU A 24 9.55 -10.95 -2.71
C LEU A 24 9.17 -9.90 -3.75
N CYS A 25 10.17 -9.13 -4.17
CA CYS A 25 10.00 -7.98 -5.04
C CYS A 25 9.05 -8.23 -6.21
N LYS A 26 7.98 -7.44 -6.27
CA LYS A 26 7.07 -7.32 -7.42
C LYS A 26 6.32 -8.60 -7.81
N PHE A 27 6.07 -9.50 -6.83
CA PHE A 27 5.03 -10.53 -6.97
C PHE A 27 3.67 -9.90 -6.68
N CYS A 28 2.80 -9.85 -7.67
CA CYS A 28 1.47 -9.27 -7.52
C CYS A 28 0.48 -9.95 -8.47
N SER A 29 -0.79 -9.92 -8.14
CA SER A 29 -1.88 -10.38 -8.99
C SER A 29 -2.37 -9.31 -9.98
N TYR A 30 -1.99 -8.03 -9.74
CA TYR A 30 -2.25 -6.87 -10.58
C TYR A 30 -0.95 -6.24 -11.10
N ASP A 31 -1.07 -5.39 -12.13
CA ASP A 31 -0.01 -4.50 -12.64
C ASP A 31 -0.59 -3.09 -12.80
N CYS A 32 -1.03 -2.50 -11.67
CA CYS A 32 -1.75 -1.24 -11.66
C CYS A 32 -0.93 -0.11 -12.31
N ILE A 33 -1.58 0.65 -13.20
CA ILE A 33 -0.93 1.75 -13.94
C ILE A 33 -0.44 2.89 -13.05
N TYR A 34 -0.99 3.01 -11.83
CA TYR A 34 -0.64 4.02 -10.83
C TYR A 34 0.30 3.49 -9.73
N CYS A 35 0.77 2.24 -9.84
CA CYS A 35 1.56 1.63 -8.77
C CYS A 35 2.84 2.43 -8.47
N GLN A 36 2.95 2.96 -7.25
CA GLN A 36 4.11 3.73 -6.83
C GLN A 36 5.38 2.89 -6.63
N ALA A 37 5.21 1.56 -6.43
CA ALA A 37 6.32 0.62 -6.36
C ALA A 37 6.78 0.14 -7.76
N GLY A 38 6.24 0.70 -8.86
CA GLY A 38 6.58 0.37 -10.23
C GLY A 38 5.81 -0.82 -10.81
N ARG A 39 6.20 -1.26 -12.02
CA ARG A 39 5.59 -2.36 -12.77
C ARG A 39 5.75 -3.70 -12.05
N THR A 40 4.75 -4.56 -12.18
CA THR A 40 4.80 -5.92 -11.67
C THR A 40 5.74 -6.78 -12.53
N ILE A 41 6.65 -7.51 -11.88
CA ILE A 41 7.60 -8.41 -12.54
C ILE A 41 7.00 -9.81 -12.64
N ASN A 42 6.46 -10.32 -11.53
CA ASN A 42 5.87 -11.64 -11.46
C ASN A 42 4.37 -11.53 -11.22
N LYS A 43 3.58 -11.49 -12.32
CA LYS A 43 2.13 -11.42 -12.23
C LYS A 43 1.54 -12.81 -12.05
N THR A 44 0.98 -13.09 -10.86
CA THR A 44 0.49 -14.41 -10.47
C THR A 44 -0.71 -14.34 -9.53
N THR A 45 -1.50 -15.41 -9.48
CA THR A 45 -2.55 -15.67 -8.49
C THR A 45 -2.22 -16.89 -7.62
N GLU A 46 -1.05 -17.49 -7.82
CA GLU A 46 -0.60 -18.65 -7.07
C GLU A 46 0.08 -18.20 -5.77
N ARG A 47 -0.43 -18.73 -4.67
CA ARG A 47 0.13 -18.51 -3.34
C ARG A 47 1.35 -19.41 -3.12
N ARG A 48 2.33 -18.88 -2.38
CA ARG A 48 3.53 -19.60 -1.98
C ARG A 48 4.10 -19.04 -0.69
N ALA A 49 5.00 -19.77 -0.04
CA ALA A 49 5.81 -19.22 1.03
C ALA A 49 6.91 -18.32 0.43
N PHE A 50 7.08 -17.11 0.98
CA PHE A 50 8.14 -16.18 0.57
C PHE A 50 9.23 -16.08 1.63
N TYR A 51 8.85 -16.03 2.90
CA TYR A 51 9.76 -16.02 4.05
C TYR A 51 9.30 -17.03 5.10
N ASN A 52 10.20 -17.41 5.99
CA ASN A 52 9.78 -18.10 7.20
C ASN A 52 9.10 -17.10 8.15
N PRO A 53 8.01 -17.45 8.81
CA PRO A 53 7.37 -16.56 9.78
C PRO A 53 8.31 -16.05 10.86
N GLU A 54 9.25 -16.88 11.32
CA GLU A 54 10.27 -16.52 12.31
C GLU A 54 11.24 -15.43 11.82
N ASP A 55 11.53 -15.38 10.50
CA ASP A 55 12.38 -14.33 9.93
C ASP A 55 11.62 -12.99 9.89
N ILE A 56 10.31 -13.03 9.66
CA ILE A 56 9.43 -11.86 9.75
C ILE A 56 9.38 -11.36 11.19
N PHE A 57 9.15 -12.26 12.17
CA PHE A 57 9.14 -11.93 13.59
C PHE A 57 10.45 -11.24 14.02
N LYS A 58 11.60 -11.86 13.73
CA LYS A 58 12.92 -11.31 14.06
C LYS A 58 13.13 -9.94 13.42
N SER A 59 12.73 -9.76 12.15
CA SER A 59 12.87 -8.47 11.47
C SER A 59 12.02 -7.38 12.13
N VAL A 60 10.81 -7.70 12.59
CA VAL A 60 9.93 -6.79 13.33
C VAL A 60 10.51 -6.48 14.70
N GLU A 61 10.95 -7.51 15.46
CA GLU A 61 11.58 -7.37 16.78
C GLU A 61 12.82 -6.48 16.72
N GLU A 62 13.75 -6.77 15.82
CA GLU A 62 14.94 -5.95 15.60
C GLU A 62 14.58 -4.49 15.28
N ARG A 63 13.53 -4.29 14.48
CA ARG A 63 13.09 -2.95 14.14
C ARG A 63 12.49 -2.21 15.32
N ILE A 64 11.65 -2.86 16.12
CA ILE A 64 11.07 -2.31 17.35
C ILE A 64 12.17 -1.94 18.34
N ASN A 65 13.16 -2.83 18.56
CA ASN A 65 14.27 -2.63 19.50
C ASN A 65 15.21 -1.47 19.11
N LYS A 66 15.31 -1.17 17.80
CA LYS A 66 16.09 -0.01 17.31
C LYS A 66 15.36 1.32 17.45
N LEU A 67 14.07 1.31 17.76
CA LEU A 67 13.30 2.53 17.96
C LEU A 67 13.49 3.02 19.41
N SER A 68 14.29 4.05 19.58
CA SER A 68 14.66 4.61 20.89
C SER A 68 13.50 5.21 21.68
N ASN A 69 12.40 5.62 21.04
CA ASN A 69 11.16 6.08 21.69
C ASN A 69 10.08 6.28 20.64
N GLY A 70 8.95 5.63 20.79
CA GLY A 70 7.77 5.96 19.99
C GLY A 70 6.79 4.80 19.86
N LYS A 71 5.55 5.08 20.25
CA LYS A 71 4.43 4.15 20.09
C LYS A 71 4.25 3.80 18.61
N ILE A 72 4.15 2.51 18.31
CA ILE A 72 3.69 2.00 17.02
C ILE A 72 2.19 1.77 17.15
N ASP A 73 1.41 2.32 16.21
CA ASP A 73 -0.04 2.18 16.24
C ASP A 73 -0.51 0.91 15.51
N TYR A 74 0.23 0.48 14.46
CA TYR A 74 -0.03 -0.75 13.71
C TYR A 74 1.23 -1.41 13.21
N LEU A 75 1.29 -2.74 13.25
CA LEU A 75 2.11 -3.57 12.39
C LEU A 75 1.32 -3.76 11.08
N THR A 76 1.88 -3.36 9.94
CA THR A 76 1.11 -3.31 8.70
C THR A 76 1.75 -4.14 7.61
N PHE A 77 1.06 -5.19 7.19
CA PHE A 77 1.41 -5.91 5.96
C PHE A 77 1.13 -5.02 4.75
N VAL A 78 2.18 -4.45 4.20
CA VAL A 78 2.17 -3.58 3.02
C VAL A 78 3.41 -3.87 2.19
N ALA A 79 3.20 -4.59 1.10
CA ALA A 79 4.28 -5.10 0.28
C ALA A 79 4.51 -4.25 -0.99
N ASP A 80 5.67 -4.44 -1.61
CA ASP A 80 5.91 -3.98 -2.98
C ASP A 80 5.25 -4.90 -4.04
N GLY A 81 4.35 -5.78 -3.60
CA GLY A 81 3.51 -6.70 -4.33
C GLY A 81 2.14 -6.87 -3.68
N GLU A 82 1.59 -8.10 -3.68
CA GLU A 82 0.30 -8.42 -3.05
C GLU A 82 0.52 -9.34 -1.82
N PRO A 83 0.31 -8.86 -0.60
CA PRO A 83 0.60 -9.61 0.63
C PRO A 83 -0.13 -10.95 0.75
N THR A 84 -1.36 -11.04 0.23
CA THR A 84 -2.18 -12.26 0.31
C THR A 84 -1.68 -13.42 -0.58
N LEU A 85 -0.63 -13.19 -1.37
CA LEU A 85 0.06 -14.26 -2.08
C LEU A 85 0.89 -15.15 -1.14
N ASP A 86 1.21 -14.70 0.09
CA ASP A 86 1.89 -15.54 1.04
C ASP A 86 0.94 -16.56 1.68
N ILE A 87 1.31 -17.84 1.62
CA ILE A 87 0.53 -18.92 2.25
C ILE A 87 0.70 -18.98 3.76
N ASN A 88 1.74 -18.34 4.30
CA ASN A 88 2.04 -18.31 5.73
C ASN A 88 1.36 -17.16 6.47
N LEU A 89 0.56 -16.36 5.78
CA LEU A 89 0.01 -15.10 6.31
C LEU A 89 -0.67 -15.24 7.69
N SER A 90 -1.48 -16.29 7.90
CA SER A 90 -2.08 -16.56 9.21
C SER A 90 -1.05 -16.83 10.30
N LYS A 91 0.00 -17.61 10.00
CA LYS A 91 1.08 -17.92 10.96
C LYS A 91 1.89 -16.68 11.31
N GLU A 92 2.15 -15.84 10.31
CA GLU A 92 2.86 -14.56 10.48
C GLU A 92 2.09 -13.64 11.43
N VAL A 93 0.76 -13.54 11.24
CA VAL A 93 -0.10 -12.76 12.12
C VAL A 93 -0.11 -13.35 13.54
N GLU A 94 -0.21 -14.67 13.68
CA GLU A 94 -0.25 -15.36 14.97
C GLU A 94 0.98 -15.04 15.82
N ILE A 95 2.19 -15.20 15.27
CA ILE A 95 3.42 -14.93 16.02
C ILE A 95 3.65 -13.44 16.31
N LEU A 96 3.18 -12.55 15.44
CA LEU A 96 3.30 -11.10 15.64
C LEU A 96 2.36 -10.57 16.74
N ARG A 97 1.37 -11.34 17.18
CA ARG A 97 0.53 -10.98 18.33
C ARG A 97 1.31 -10.83 19.62
N ASP A 98 2.48 -11.45 19.73
CA ASP A 98 3.36 -11.35 20.92
C ASP A 98 3.84 -9.91 21.19
N PHE A 99 3.78 -9.03 20.18
CA PHE A 99 4.12 -7.60 20.37
C PHE A 99 3.00 -6.76 20.98
N ASP A 100 1.78 -7.28 21.13
CA ASP A 100 0.59 -6.56 21.63
C ASP A 100 0.32 -5.25 20.87
N ILE A 101 0.60 -5.25 19.57
CA ILE A 101 0.37 -4.14 18.64
C ILE A 101 -0.68 -4.58 17.61
N PRO A 102 -1.71 -3.76 17.33
CA PRO A 102 -2.72 -4.08 16.32
C PRO A 102 -2.09 -4.36 14.95
N ILE A 103 -2.61 -5.38 14.25
CA ILE A 103 -2.08 -5.83 12.96
C ILE A 103 -3.03 -5.45 11.82
N ALA A 104 -2.51 -4.76 10.82
CA ALA A 104 -3.26 -4.33 9.64
C ALA A 104 -2.70 -4.97 8.35
N ILE A 105 -3.55 -5.07 7.34
CA ILE A 105 -3.14 -5.44 5.99
C ILE A 105 -3.70 -4.48 4.95
N ILE A 106 -2.87 -4.09 3.98
CA ILE A 106 -3.27 -3.34 2.79
C ILE A 106 -3.16 -4.29 1.60
N THR A 107 -4.29 -4.74 1.08
CA THR A 107 -4.36 -5.69 -0.03
C THR A 107 -5.06 -5.09 -1.25
N ASN A 108 -4.70 -5.55 -2.44
CA ASN A 108 -5.42 -5.23 -3.66
C ASN A 108 -6.74 -6.01 -3.78
N SER A 109 -7.01 -6.88 -2.82
CA SER A 109 -8.23 -7.68 -2.65
C SER A 109 -8.50 -8.72 -3.75
N SER A 110 -7.61 -8.88 -4.69
CA SER A 110 -7.83 -9.74 -5.87
C SER A 110 -8.01 -11.21 -5.57
N LEU A 111 -7.50 -11.68 -4.42
CA LEU A 111 -7.55 -13.09 -4.03
C LEU A 111 -8.64 -13.38 -2.99
N ILE A 112 -9.48 -12.40 -2.65
CA ILE A 112 -10.55 -12.53 -1.63
C ILE A 112 -11.58 -13.62 -1.97
N TRP A 113 -11.71 -14.01 -3.24
CA TRP A 113 -12.57 -15.09 -3.69
C TRP A 113 -12.13 -16.48 -3.20
N ARG A 114 -10.87 -16.62 -2.72
CA ARG A 114 -10.32 -17.85 -2.17
C ARG A 114 -10.69 -17.98 -0.70
N ASP A 115 -11.13 -19.16 -0.28
CA ASP A 115 -11.51 -19.43 1.12
C ASP A 115 -10.31 -19.31 2.07
N ASP A 116 -9.14 -19.81 1.66
CA ASP A 116 -7.91 -19.75 2.44
C ASP A 116 -7.47 -18.29 2.69
N VAL A 117 -7.60 -17.40 1.69
CA VAL A 117 -7.30 -15.97 1.84
C VAL A 117 -8.30 -15.28 2.77
N ARG A 118 -9.60 -15.58 2.65
CA ARG A 118 -10.60 -15.02 3.56
C ARG A 118 -10.31 -15.42 5.01
N ASN A 119 -9.98 -16.70 5.24
CA ASN A 119 -9.63 -17.19 6.58
C ASN A 119 -8.39 -16.49 7.14
N ASP A 120 -7.35 -16.26 6.32
CA ASP A 120 -6.17 -15.50 6.75
C ASP A 120 -6.55 -14.06 7.14
N LEU A 121 -7.37 -13.39 6.33
CA LEU A 121 -7.78 -12.00 6.56
C LEU A 121 -8.64 -11.80 7.81
N LEU A 122 -9.36 -12.83 8.27
CA LEU A 122 -10.13 -12.77 9.53
C LEU A 122 -9.27 -12.57 10.78
N ASN A 123 -7.96 -12.87 10.69
CA ASN A 123 -7.01 -12.73 11.80
C ASN A 123 -6.48 -11.31 11.99
N PHE A 124 -6.77 -10.37 11.09
CA PHE A 124 -6.30 -8.99 11.17
C PHE A 124 -7.25 -8.10 11.98
N ASP A 125 -6.69 -7.10 12.67
CA ASP A 125 -7.48 -6.08 13.37
C ASP A 125 -8.04 -5.03 12.40
N LEU A 126 -7.30 -4.80 11.28
CA LEU A 126 -7.73 -3.90 10.23
C LEU A 126 -7.38 -4.48 8.86
N VAL A 127 -8.37 -4.49 7.97
CA VAL A 127 -8.20 -4.86 6.55
C VAL A 127 -8.53 -3.66 5.67
N SER A 128 -7.62 -3.33 4.75
CA SER A 128 -7.84 -2.31 3.73
C SER A 128 -8.02 -2.97 2.37
N PHE A 129 -9.22 -2.86 1.80
CA PHE A 129 -9.52 -3.33 0.45
C PHE A 129 -9.31 -2.24 -0.60
N LYS A 130 -8.81 -2.63 -1.77
CA LYS A 130 -8.69 -1.77 -2.93
C LYS A 130 -9.88 -1.96 -3.86
N VAL A 131 -10.63 -0.87 -4.12
CA VAL A 131 -11.77 -0.86 -5.04
C VAL A 131 -11.66 0.38 -5.93
N ASP A 132 -10.98 0.26 -7.08
CA ASP A 132 -10.76 1.40 -7.99
C ASP A 132 -11.93 1.61 -8.96
N SER A 133 -12.66 0.56 -9.28
CA SER A 133 -13.90 0.58 -10.06
C SER A 133 -14.61 -0.77 -9.99
N VAL A 134 -15.93 -0.75 -10.03
CA VAL A 134 -16.78 -1.95 -10.24
C VAL A 134 -17.11 -2.18 -11.72
N ASN A 135 -16.65 -1.32 -12.62
CA ASN A 135 -16.77 -1.51 -14.05
C ASN A 135 -15.61 -2.36 -14.56
N GLU A 136 -15.91 -3.52 -15.16
CA GLU A 136 -14.93 -4.50 -15.63
C GLU A 136 -13.88 -3.88 -16.58
N LYS A 137 -14.33 -3.05 -17.54
CA LYS A 137 -13.43 -2.42 -18.52
C LYS A 137 -12.45 -1.47 -17.83
N ILE A 138 -12.96 -0.63 -16.92
CA ILE A 138 -12.14 0.34 -16.18
C ILE A 138 -11.20 -0.39 -15.23
N TRP A 139 -11.67 -1.42 -14.52
CA TRP A 139 -10.84 -2.25 -13.65
C TRP A 139 -9.67 -2.89 -14.42
N ARG A 140 -9.94 -3.47 -15.60
CA ARG A 140 -8.88 -4.04 -16.45
C ARG A 140 -7.89 -3.01 -16.94
N GLU A 141 -8.36 -1.81 -17.28
CA GLU A 141 -7.50 -0.70 -17.70
C GLU A 141 -6.58 -0.22 -16.57
N ILE A 142 -7.12 -0.02 -15.38
CA ILE A 142 -6.41 0.53 -14.22
C ILE A 142 -5.52 -0.51 -13.55
N ASN A 143 -6.09 -1.66 -13.21
CA ASN A 143 -5.44 -2.64 -12.35
C ASN A 143 -4.67 -3.70 -13.14
N ARG A 144 -4.92 -3.85 -14.45
CA ARG A 144 -4.28 -4.84 -15.33
C ARG A 144 -4.18 -6.22 -14.66
N PRO A 145 -5.32 -6.82 -14.27
CA PRO A 145 -5.34 -8.02 -13.45
C PRO A 145 -4.73 -9.23 -14.17
N HIS A 146 -4.34 -10.23 -13.39
CA HIS A 146 -4.02 -11.54 -13.94
C HIS A 146 -5.25 -12.13 -14.65
N LYS A 147 -5.01 -12.85 -15.76
CA LYS A 147 -6.08 -13.37 -16.64
C LYS A 147 -7.10 -14.28 -15.94
N ASN A 148 -6.71 -14.93 -14.85
CA ASN A 148 -7.56 -15.86 -14.08
C ASN A 148 -8.51 -15.15 -13.09
N LEU A 149 -8.46 -13.84 -13.00
CA LEU A 149 -9.28 -13.06 -12.07
C LEU A 149 -10.57 -12.60 -12.76
N ALA A 150 -11.68 -12.71 -12.03
CA ALA A 150 -13.00 -12.24 -12.41
C ALA A 150 -13.48 -11.18 -11.39
N LEU A 151 -13.83 -10.00 -11.87
CA LEU A 151 -14.22 -8.89 -10.99
C LEU A 151 -15.45 -9.23 -10.16
N ASP A 152 -16.47 -9.82 -10.76
CA ASP A 152 -17.72 -10.18 -10.09
C ASP A 152 -17.48 -11.05 -8.87
N LYS A 153 -16.67 -12.12 -9.03
CA LYS A 153 -16.30 -13.00 -7.91
C LYS A 153 -15.55 -12.27 -6.80
N ILE A 154 -14.70 -11.31 -7.15
CA ILE A 154 -13.96 -10.50 -6.17
C ILE A 154 -14.95 -9.65 -5.38
N LEU A 155 -15.87 -8.94 -6.06
CA LEU A 155 -16.84 -8.05 -5.42
C LEU A 155 -17.81 -8.82 -4.52
N GLU A 156 -18.40 -9.92 -5.01
CA GLU A 156 -19.25 -10.81 -4.23
C GLU A 156 -18.55 -11.33 -2.96
N SER A 157 -17.27 -11.73 -3.11
CA SER A 157 -16.50 -12.24 -1.99
C SER A 157 -16.12 -11.16 -0.97
N MET A 158 -15.99 -9.90 -1.38
CA MET A 158 -15.81 -8.78 -0.44
C MET A 158 -17.04 -8.59 0.45
N ILE A 159 -18.24 -8.66 -0.11
CA ILE A 159 -19.50 -8.58 0.65
C ILE A 159 -19.57 -9.75 1.64
N ALA A 160 -19.39 -10.99 1.16
CA ALA A 160 -19.43 -12.19 2.01
C ALA A 160 -18.35 -12.16 3.13
N PHE A 161 -17.19 -11.57 2.87
CA PHE A 161 -16.16 -11.37 3.89
C PHE A 161 -16.62 -10.40 4.96
N ARG A 162 -17.23 -9.26 4.56
CA ARG A 162 -17.68 -8.23 5.51
C ARG A 162 -18.68 -8.78 6.54
N ASP A 163 -19.56 -9.66 6.13
CA ASP A 163 -20.57 -10.26 7.02
C ASP A 163 -19.94 -11.04 8.18
N ASN A 164 -18.77 -11.62 7.98
CA ASN A 164 -18.07 -12.44 8.96
C ASN A 164 -16.94 -11.70 9.70
N TYR A 165 -16.47 -10.58 9.15
CA TYR A 165 -15.31 -9.85 9.67
C TYR A 165 -15.71 -8.90 10.80
N LYS A 166 -15.06 -9.04 11.96
CA LYS A 166 -15.32 -8.24 13.17
C LYS A 166 -14.34 -7.10 13.37
N GLY A 167 -13.21 -7.13 12.66
CA GLY A 167 -12.23 -6.07 12.70
C GLY A 167 -12.65 -4.82 11.90
N LYS A 168 -11.77 -3.86 11.81
CA LYS A 168 -12.00 -2.62 11.08
C LYS A 168 -11.77 -2.81 9.59
N LEU A 169 -12.81 -2.63 8.77
CA LEU A 169 -12.73 -2.67 7.32
C LEU A 169 -12.66 -1.26 6.74
N ILE A 170 -11.62 -0.96 5.99
CA ILE A 170 -11.52 0.29 5.24
C ILE A 170 -11.37 0.00 3.75
N THR A 171 -11.72 0.96 2.91
CA THR A 171 -11.53 0.84 1.46
C THR A 171 -10.73 2.00 0.90
N GLU A 172 -10.02 1.74 -0.19
CA GLU A 172 -9.26 2.74 -0.94
C GLU A 172 -9.67 2.73 -2.41
N THR A 173 -10.03 3.89 -2.93
CA THR A 173 -10.34 4.10 -4.35
C THR A 173 -9.37 5.12 -4.93
N MET A 174 -8.56 4.73 -5.93
CA MET A 174 -7.65 5.63 -6.62
C MET A 174 -8.39 6.38 -7.74
N ILE A 175 -8.40 7.70 -7.67
CA ILE A 175 -8.99 8.57 -8.70
C ILE A 175 -7.90 8.97 -9.68
N LEU A 176 -8.08 8.63 -10.95
CA LEU A 176 -7.16 8.93 -12.05
C LEU A 176 -7.79 9.91 -13.04
N GLY A 177 -7.08 10.96 -13.38
CA GLY A 177 -7.58 12.15 -14.04
C GLY A 177 -8.32 11.98 -15.37
N ASN A 178 -8.16 10.86 -16.09
CA ASN A 178 -8.79 10.65 -17.39
C ASN A 178 -9.36 9.23 -17.58
N ILE A 179 -9.53 8.44 -16.50
CA ILE A 179 -9.87 7.02 -16.64
C ILE A 179 -11.14 6.66 -15.90
N ASN A 180 -11.19 6.79 -14.57
CA ASN A 180 -12.34 6.34 -13.75
C ASN A 180 -13.18 7.49 -13.18
N TYR A 181 -13.39 8.54 -13.96
CA TYR A 181 -14.09 9.75 -13.52
C TYR A 181 -15.47 9.95 -14.15
N THR A 182 -15.94 9.00 -14.96
CA THR A 182 -17.30 9.09 -15.52
C THR A 182 -18.32 8.94 -14.40
N GLU A 183 -19.36 9.76 -14.43
CA GLU A 183 -20.37 9.81 -13.37
C GLU A 183 -21.00 8.44 -13.10
N ASP A 184 -21.40 7.70 -14.13
CA ASP A 184 -21.96 6.34 -14.02
C ASP A 184 -21.00 5.38 -13.29
N SER A 185 -19.70 5.38 -13.64
CA SER A 185 -18.73 4.52 -13.00
C SER A 185 -18.51 4.88 -11.52
N ILE A 186 -18.50 6.17 -11.22
CA ILE A 186 -18.32 6.67 -9.84
C ILE A 186 -19.53 6.34 -8.98
N ILE A 187 -20.75 6.55 -9.49
CA ILE A 187 -22.00 6.21 -8.80
C ILE A 187 -22.04 4.71 -8.48
N LYS A 188 -21.82 3.84 -9.46
CA LYS A 188 -21.82 2.38 -9.27
C LYS A 188 -20.76 1.92 -8.26
N THR A 189 -19.58 2.54 -8.28
CA THR A 189 -18.53 2.23 -7.30
C THR A 189 -18.93 2.68 -5.89
N ALA A 190 -19.54 3.86 -5.75
CA ALA A 190 -20.03 4.34 -4.47
C ALA A 190 -21.20 3.50 -3.92
N GLU A 191 -22.12 3.05 -4.79
CA GLU A 191 -23.23 2.15 -4.44
C GLU A 191 -22.72 0.80 -3.93
N PHE A 192 -21.77 0.20 -4.61
CA PHE A 192 -21.10 -1.02 -4.13
C PHE A 192 -20.42 -0.80 -2.77
N LEU A 193 -19.70 0.30 -2.58
CA LEU A 193 -19.06 0.59 -1.31
C LEU A 193 -20.09 0.86 -0.19
N LYS A 194 -21.25 1.41 -0.52
CA LYS A 194 -22.36 1.54 0.43
C LYS A 194 -22.90 0.17 0.85
N GLU A 195 -23.06 -0.78 -0.08
CA GLU A 195 -23.46 -2.16 0.18
C GLU A 195 -22.41 -2.89 1.02
N LEU A 196 -21.13 -2.79 0.66
CA LEU A 196 -20.00 -3.35 1.41
C LEU A 196 -19.92 -2.81 2.84
N ASN A 197 -20.42 -1.61 3.08
CA ASN A 197 -20.51 -0.96 4.38
C ASN A 197 -19.19 -0.95 5.18
N PRO A 198 -18.08 -0.43 4.63
CA PRO A 198 -16.83 -0.31 5.38
C PRO A 198 -16.93 0.75 6.48
N ASP A 199 -15.99 0.71 7.43
CA ASP A 199 -15.86 1.72 8.49
C ASP A 199 -15.41 3.08 7.94
N ARG A 200 -14.56 3.08 6.89
CA ARG A 200 -14.09 4.27 6.17
C ARG A 200 -13.87 3.94 4.69
N CYS A 201 -14.18 4.92 3.83
CA CYS A 201 -13.87 4.93 2.41
C CYS A 201 -12.86 6.04 2.12
N TYR A 202 -11.65 5.68 1.71
CA TYR A 202 -10.62 6.64 1.35
C TYR A 202 -10.55 6.83 -0.16
N LEU A 203 -10.67 8.08 -0.59
CA LEU A 203 -10.42 8.48 -1.97
C LEU A 203 -8.96 8.90 -2.10
N ASN A 204 -8.19 8.19 -2.91
CA ASN A 204 -6.79 8.47 -3.17
C ASN A 204 -6.60 9.17 -4.52
N ILE A 205 -5.60 10.02 -4.60
CA ILE A 205 -5.12 10.63 -5.85
C ILE A 205 -3.63 10.30 -6.01
N PRO A 206 -3.10 10.25 -7.25
CA PRO A 206 -1.70 9.88 -7.49
C PRO A 206 -0.76 11.02 -7.08
N ILE A 207 -0.48 11.15 -5.78
CA ILE A 207 0.43 12.15 -5.21
C ILE A 207 1.91 11.76 -5.32
N ARG A 208 2.21 10.53 -5.73
CA ARG A 208 3.55 9.98 -5.96
C ARG A 208 3.70 9.50 -7.39
N PRO A 209 4.94 9.39 -7.92
CA PRO A 209 5.18 8.95 -9.28
C PRO A 209 4.50 7.60 -9.57
N PRO A 210 3.60 7.52 -10.57
CA PRO A 210 2.95 6.29 -10.99
C PRO A 210 3.89 5.44 -11.86
N SER A 211 3.58 4.14 -12.03
CA SER A 211 4.32 3.26 -12.94
C SER A 211 4.20 3.68 -14.41
N GLU A 212 3.09 4.32 -14.78
CA GLU A 212 2.84 4.79 -16.15
C GLU A 212 2.88 6.32 -16.23
N LYS A 213 3.78 6.85 -17.06
CA LYS A 213 4.02 8.29 -17.21
C LYS A 213 2.84 9.10 -17.73
N TYR A 214 1.88 8.45 -18.44
CA TYR A 214 0.69 9.12 -18.97
C TYR A 214 -0.39 9.39 -17.93
N ILE A 215 -0.25 8.84 -16.72
CA ILE A 215 -1.20 9.08 -15.63
C ILE A 215 -1.11 10.54 -15.19
N LYS A 216 -2.27 11.21 -15.24
CA LYS A 216 -2.39 12.61 -14.87
C LYS A 216 -3.07 12.75 -13.52
N PHE A 217 -2.67 13.78 -12.81
CA PHE A 217 -3.36 14.25 -11.63
C PHE A 217 -4.77 14.71 -12.00
N PRO A 218 -5.83 14.29 -11.30
CA PRO A 218 -7.18 14.73 -11.60
C PRO A 218 -7.35 16.23 -11.33
N LYS A 219 -8.17 16.90 -12.15
CA LYS A 219 -8.53 18.30 -11.91
C LYS A 219 -9.34 18.43 -10.63
N ILE A 220 -9.23 19.59 -9.97
CA ILE A 220 -9.90 19.84 -8.68
C ILE A 220 -11.42 19.70 -8.79
N GLU A 221 -12.01 20.13 -9.91
CA GLU A 221 -13.44 20.01 -10.17
C GLU A 221 -13.89 18.54 -10.22
N VAL A 222 -13.07 17.66 -10.80
CA VAL A 222 -13.30 16.21 -10.86
C VAL A 222 -13.26 15.62 -9.46
N ILE A 223 -12.23 15.95 -8.68
CA ILE A 223 -12.08 15.48 -7.29
C ILE A 223 -13.28 15.92 -6.45
N THR A 224 -13.67 17.20 -6.55
CA THR A 224 -14.80 17.74 -5.80
C THR A 224 -16.11 17.06 -6.16
N LYS A 225 -16.35 16.83 -7.46
CA LYS A 225 -17.56 16.12 -7.92
C LYS A 225 -17.60 14.69 -7.37
N ILE A 226 -16.49 13.94 -7.48
CA ILE A 226 -16.41 12.56 -6.99
C ILE A 226 -16.63 12.53 -5.47
N LEU A 227 -15.98 13.41 -4.73
CA LEU A 227 -16.14 13.51 -3.28
C LEU A 227 -17.60 13.82 -2.89
N SER A 228 -18.28 14.67 -3.66
CA SER A 228 -19.71 14.97 -3.44
C SER A 228 -20.58 13.73 -3.63
N ILE A 229 -20.39 12.99 -4.73
CA ILE A 229 -21.16 11.76 -5.04
C ILE A 229 -20.93 10.71 -3.94
N PHE A 230 -19.68 10.47 -3.55
CA PHE A 230 -19.38 9.51 -2.48
C PHE A 230 -19.99 9.92 -1.13
N ASN A 231 -19.93 11.21 -0.80
CA ASN A 231 -20.53 11.74 0.44
C ASN A 231 -22.07 11.62 0.43
N GLU A 232 -22.72 11.80 -0.72
CA GLU A 232 -24.16 11.67 -0.86
C GLU A 232 -24.62 10.20 -0.72
N ILE A 233 -23.92 9.27 -1.38
CA ILE A 233 -24.31 7.86 -1.43
C ILE A 233 -23.90 7.12 -0.15
N ILE A 234 -22.66 7.30 0.34
CA ILE A 234 -22.09 6.54 1.46
C ILE A 234 -22.27 7.25 2.80
N GLY A 235 -22.24 8.59 2.77
CA GLY A 235 -22.32 9.44 3.97
C GLY A 235 -20.99 10.14 4.29
N LYS A 236 -21.08 11.45 4.60
CA LYS A 236 -19.92 12.33 4.86
C LYS A 236 -19.00 11.85 5.97
N ASN A 237 -19.55 11.15 6.96
CA ASN A 237 -18.76 10.67 8.11
C ASN A 237 -17.87 9.46 7.77
N LYS A 238 -18.09 8.82 6.63
CA LYS A 238 -17.34 7.62 6.21
C LYS A 238 -16.34 7.90 5.08
N VAL A 239 -16.46 9.00 4.37
CA VAL A 239 -15.63 9.31 3.19
C VAL A 239 -14.56 10.33 3.53
N GLU A 240 -13.32 10.04 3.13
CA GLU A 240 -12.17 10.94 3.33
C GLU A 240 -11.28 10.98 2.08
N LEU A 241 -10.89 12.21 1.68
CA LEU A 241 -9.94 12.41 0.58
C LEU A 241 -8.50 12.43 1.10
N LEU A 242 -7.68 11.50 0.63
CA LEU A 242 -6.25 11.46 0.91
C LEU A 242 -5.44 12.20 -0.18
N GLY A 243 -5.57 13.54 -0.21
CA GLY A 243 -4.92 14.39 -1.21
C GLY A 243 -3.67 15.13 -0.74
N LYS A 244 -3.34 15.08 0.56
CA LYS A 244 -2.14 15.73 1.13
C LYS A 244 -1.11 14.70 1.53
N PHE A 245 0.15 15.12 1.64
CA PHE A 245 1.23 14.27 2.17
C PHE A 245 0.97 13.90 3.64
N GLU A 246 1.41 12.70 4.02
CA GLU A 246 1.14 12.05 5.30
C GLU A 246 1.98 12.59 6.47
N GLY A 247 2.83 13.61 6.24
CA GLY A 247 3.75 14.16 7.23
C GLY A 247 5.18 13.64 7.07
N ASN A 248 6.08 14.06 7.95
CA ASN A 248 7.52 13.80 7.86
C ASN A 248 8.04 12.99 9.06
N ASP A 249 7.17 12.38 9.86
CA ASP A 249 7.54 11.67 11.09
C ASP A 249 8.08 10.25 10.84
N PHE A 250 8.94 10.12 9.84
CA PHE A 250 9.71 8.90 9.63
C PHE A 250 10.80 8.78 10.70
N VAL A 251 11.16 7.56 11.07
CA VAL A 251 12.26 7.28 11.99
C VAL A 251 13.28 6.41 11.30
N PHE A 252 14.55 6.83 11.36
CA PHE A 252 15.68 6.03 10.90
C PHE A 252 16.30 5.26 12.06
N SER A 253 16.84 4.07 11.74
CA SER A 253 17.77 3.35 12.61
C SER A 253 19.19 3.90 12.42
N GLU A 254 20.16 3.25 13.04
CA GLU A 254 21.59 3.58 12.85
C GLU A 254 22.06 3.37 11.40
N ASN A 255 21.39 2.50 10.62
CA ASN A 255 21.71 2.27 9.22
C ASN A 255 20.73 3.00 8.28
N VAL A 256 20.96 4.29 8.11
CA VAL A 256 20.09 5.19 7.32
C VAL A 256 19.99 4.78 5.84
N GLU A 257 21.07 4.25 5.25
CA GLU A 257 21.05 3.79 3.85
C GLU A 257 20.06 2.63 3.65
N GLU A 258 20.09 1.64 4.55
CA GLU A 258 19.15 0.52 4.50
C GLU A 258 17.71 0.96 4.74
N ASP A 259 17.49 1.88 5.67
CA ASP A 259 16.16 2.42 5.95
C ASP A 259 15.58 3.16 4.77
N ILE A 260 16.37 4.00 4.10
CA ILE A 260 15.96 4.69 2.87
C ILE A 260 15.59 3.67 1.80
N LEU A 261 16.40 2.62 1.61
CA LEU A 261 16.13 1.58 0.61
C LEU A 261 14.87 0.75 0.95
N ALA A 262 14.65 0.45 2.22
CA ALA A 262 13.47 -0.28 2.67
C ALA A 262 12.19 0.55 2.45
N ILE A 263 12.19 1.80 2.91
CA ILE A 263 11.05 2.70 2.73
C ILE A 263 10.78 2.96 1.25
N THR A 264 11.82 3.30 0.46
CA THR A 264 11.66 3.66 -0.95
C THR A 264 11.29 2.48 -1.86
N SER A 265 11.33 1.26 -1.37
CA SER A 265 10.83 0.08 -2.10
C SER A 265 9.31 0.06 -2.23
N VAL A 266 8.60 0.58 -1.24
CA VAL A 266 7.13 0.61 -1.17
C VAL A 266 6.56 2.04 -1.17
N HIS A 267 7.36 3.02 -0.76
CA HIS A 267 6.93 4.39 -0.52
C HIS A 267 7.96 5.41 -1.07
N PRO A 268 7.76 5.95 -2.29
CA PRO A 268 8.63 6.99 -2.83
C PRO A 268 8.76 8.17 -1.87
N LEU A 269 9.99 8.54 -1.51
CA LEU A 269 10.26 9.65 -0.62
C LEU A 269 10.51 10.94 -1.39
N ARG A 270 9.90 12.04 -0.94
CA ARG A 270 10.15 13.38 -1.46
C ARG A 270 11.51 13.90 -1.00
N GLU A 271 12.12 14.76 -1.83
CA GLU A 271 13.43 15.34 -1.52
C GLU A 271 13.42 16.16 -0.23
N ASP A 272 12.38 16.96 0.02
CA ASP A 272 12.25 17.75 1.24
C ASP A 272 12.12 16.87 2.50
N VAL A 273 11.41 15.75 2.40
CA VAL A 273 11.30 14.76 3.48
C VAL A 273 12.65 14.12 3.77
N ILE A 274 13.37 13.67 2.74
CA ILE A 274 14.71 13.09 2.93
C ILE A 274 15.67 14.09 3.56
N LYS A 275 15.68 15.36 3.10
CA LYS A 275 16.51 16.42 3.68
C LYS A 275 16.23 16.63 5.16
N GLU A 276 14.96 16.67 5.55
CA GLU A 276 14.59 16.81 6.97
C GLU A 276 15.03 15.61 7.80
N LEU A 277 14.86 14.40 7.26
CA LEU A 277 15.24 13.16 7.93
C LEU A 277 16.76 13.04 8.15
N LEU A 278 17.54 13.33 7.11
CA LEU A 278 18.99 13.31 7.17
C LEU A 278 19.52 14.38 8.16
N ASN A 279 18.91 15.56 8.17
CA ASN A 279 19.24 16.61 9.13
C ASN A 279 18.97 16.15 10.58
N LYS A 280 17.83 15.50 10.85
CA LYS A 280 17.51 14.95 12.18
C LYS A 280 18.50 13.85 12.60
N ALA A 281 19.01 13.08 11.64
CA ALA A 281 20.02 12.04 11.87
C ALA A 281 21.46 12.58 11.88
N ASN A 282 21.66 13.88 11.64
CA ASN A 282 22.98 14.53 11.50
C ASN A 282 23.86 13.90 10.41
N ILE A 283 23.25 13.54 9.27
CA ILE A 283 23.88 12.88 8.12
C ILE A 283 23.86 13.81 6.92
N SER A 284 24.98 13.83 6.15
CA SER A 284 25.10 14.62 4.91
C SER A 284 24.17 14.07 3.80
N LEU A 285 23.69 14.99 2.94
CA LEU A 285 22.97 14.67 1.71
C LEU A 285 23.77 13.85 0.69
N ASP A 286 25.09 13.84 0.82
CA ASP A 286 26.01 13.10 -0.06
C ASP A 286 25.69 11.59 -0.10
N ILE A 287 25.07 11.08 0.96
CA ILE A 287 24.60 9.67 0.99
C ILE A 287 23.59 9.38 -0.13
N ILE A 288 22.71 10.32 -0.44
CA ILE A 288 21.69 10.16 -1.51
C ILE A 288 22.39 10.17 -2.89
N GLU A 289 23.33 11.08 -3.10
CA GLU A 289 24.10 11.14 -4.35
C GLU A 289 24.93 9.86 -4.54
N LYS A 290 25.58 9.38 -3.48
CA LYS A 290 26.26 8.09 -3.47
C LYS A 290 25.33 6.95 -3.88
N MET A 291 24.14 6.86 -3.27
CA MET A 291 23.15 5.80 -3.55
C MET A 291 22.62 5.88 -4.99
N ILE A 292 22.50 7.08 -5.57
CA ILE A 292 22.13 7.26 -6.97
C ILE A 292 23.25 6.78 -7.88
N ASN A 293 24.51 7.18 -7.61
CA ASN A 293 25.68 6.80 -8.39
C ASN A 293 25.93 5.29 -8.35
N GLU A 294 25.64 4.65 -7.23
CA GLU A 294 25.69 3.19 -7.06
C GLU A 294 24.48 2.47 -7.72
N GLY A 295 23.56 3.22 -8.33
CA GLY A 295 22.38 2.67 -8.97
C GLY A 295 21.35 2.06 -8.01
N LYS A 296 21.42 2.37 -6.71
CA LYS A 296 20.49 1.89 -5.68
C LYS A 296 19.18 2.69 -5.65
N LEU A 297 19.26 4.01 -5.92
CA LEU A 297 18.13 4.92 -5.99
C LEU A 297 17.98 5.54 -7.38
N ILE A 298 16.76 5.87 -7.73
CA ILE A 298 16.40 6.65 -8.93
C ILE A 298 15.76 7.95 -8.44
N LYS A 299 16.24 9.07 -9.02
CA LYS A 299 15.66 10.40 -8.84
C LYS A 299 14.62 10.65 -9.95
N LEU A 300 13.42 11.06 -9.57
CA LEU A 300 12.30 11.33 -10.48
C LEU A 300 11.67 12.68 -10.15
N GLU A 301 11.24 13.40 -11.19
CA GLU A 301 10.39 14.57 -11.02
C GLU A 301 8.93 14.21 -11.32
N TYR A 302 8.02 14.62 -10.42
CA TYR A 302 6.59 14.43 -10.59
C TYR A 302 5.81 15.58 -9.94
N ASN A 303 4.93 16.23 -10.72
CA ASN A 303 4.16 17.41 -10.30
C ASN A 303 5.01 18.52 -9.66
N GLY A 304 6.17 18.85 -10.28
CA GLY A 304 7.10 19.86 -9.82
C GLY A 304 7.82 19.54 -8.51
N LYS A 305 7.82 18.28 -8.09
CA LYS A 305 8.52 17.78 -6.89
C LYS A 305 9.47 16.66 -7.26
N ILE A 306 10.57 16.60 -6.53
CA ILE A 306 11.57 15.55 -6.68
C ILE A 306 11.23 14.42 -5.71
N PHE A 307 11.30 13.19 -6.24
CA PHE A 307 11.12 11.95 -5.50
C PHE A 307 12.30 11.01 -5.69
N TYR A 308 12.58 10.23 -4.66
CA TYR A 308 13.53 9.13 -4.70
C TYR A 308 12.80 7.82 -4.52
N ILE A 309 13.10 6.86 -5.39
CA ILE A 309 12.57 5.50 -5.36
C ILE A 309 13.71 4.50 -5.46
N LYS A 310 13.55 3.34 -4.85
CA LYS A 310 14.50 2.25 -4.96
C LYS A 310 14.60 1.77 -6.42
N ASN A 311 15.82 1.59 -6.91
CA ASN A 311 16.04 0.99 -8.22
C ASN A 311 15.84 -0.54 -8.14
N MET A 312 14.72 -1.01 -8.61
CA MET A 312 14.37 -2.44 -8.59
C MET A 312 15.20 -3.30 -9.55
N LYS A 313 15.89 -2.68 -10.54
CA LYS A 313 16.78 -3.38 -11.47
C LYS A 313 18.12 -3.76 -10.83
N SER A 314 18.51 -3.14 -9.73
CA SER A 314 19.75 -3.45 -9.01
C SER A 314 19.65 -4.68 -8.09
N ARG A 315 18.49 -5.31 -7.98
CA ARG A 315 18.36 -6.61 -7.32
C ARG A 315 18.79 -7.71 -8.30
N ASN A 316 19.99 -8.27 -8.08
CA ASN A 316 20.31 -9.59 -8.64
C ASN A 316 19.24 -10.56 -8.11
N ILE A 317 18.38 -11.01 -9.02
CA ILE A 317 17.43 -12.10 -8.77
C ILE A 317 18.30 -13.38 -8.74
N TYR A 318 18.57 -13.88 -7.53
CA TYR A 318 19.02 -15.24 -7.35
C TYR A 318 17.83 -16.10 -6.96
#